data_816d20c58cef10c8bb97c3b7fb3a488e
#
_entry.id   816d20c58cef10c8bb97c3b7fb3a488e
#
_cell.length_a   1.000
_cell.length_b   1.000
_cell.length_c   1.000
_cell.angle_alpha   90.00
_cell.angle_beta   90.00
_cell.angle_gamma   90.00
#
_symmetry.space_group_name_H-M   'P 1'
#
loop_
_entity.id
_entity.type
_entity.pdbx_description
1 polymer ?
#
loop_
_entity_poly.entity_id
_entity_poly.type
_entity_poly.pdbx_seq_one_letter_code
_entity_poly.pdbx_strand_id
1 'polypeptide(L)'
;MNRLTDIRLHAQQLVAPQFDDPAELIRWMGMVQAQEYGSAKWAVALRLRTPAAAPVEEALREGRILRMHIMRPTWHFIAAEDVRWMLHLSARRIRAANASFAKGNGCGLDEGDYLRCSRLLERILGGGNHLTRQQIAGEL
;
A
#
# COMPACT_ATOMS: atom_id res chain seq x y z
N MET A 1 3.99 -11.32 -32.60
CA MET A 1 3.29 -10.87 -31.39
C MET A 1 2.37 -9.72 -31.80
N ASN A 2 1.25 -9.49 -31.11
CA ASN A 2 0.31 -8.43 -31.47
C ASN A 2 0.87 -7.08 -30.95
N ARG A 3 0.94 -6.04 -31.81
CA ARG A 3 1.45 -4.69 -31.46
C ARG A 3 0.87 -4.13 -30.13
N LEU A 4 -0.40 -4.42 -29.85
CA LEU A 4 -1.04 -3.99 -28.59
C LEU A 4 -0.46 -4.71 -27.37
N THR A 5 -0.16 -6.00 -27.51
CA THR A 5 0.48 -6.79 -26.45
C THR A 5 1.87 -6.25 -26.13
N ASP A 6 2.66 -5.94 -27.16
CA ASP A 6 4.00 -5.39 -27.00
C ASP A 6 3.97 -4.04 -26.27
N ILE A 7 3.06 -3.14 -26.66
CA ILE A 7 2.87 -1.84 -26.00
C ILE A 7 2.50 -2.03 -24.51
N ARG A 8 1.60 -2.96 -24.21
CA ARG A 8 1.20 -3.25 -22.83
C ARG A 8 2.35 -3.80 -21.99
N LEU A 9 3.16 -4.70 -22.52
CA LEU A 9 4.31 -5.26 -21.81
C LEU A 9 5.37 -4.20 -21.55
N HIS A 10 5.65 -3.32 -22.51
CA HIS A 10 6.54 -2.17 -22.31
C HIS A 10 5.99 -1.20 -21.28
N ALA A 11 4.72 -0.81 -21.37
CA ALA A 11 4.05 0.06 -20.40
C ALA A 11 3.99 -0.56 -18.99
N GLN A 12 4.10 -1.87 -18.86
CA GLN A 12 4.17 -2.56 -17.58
C GLN A 12 5.61 -2.83 -17.12
N GLN A 13 6.61 -2.32 -17.81
CA GLN A 13 8.04 -2.56 -17.52
C GLN A 13 8.43 -4.06 -17.49
N LEU A 14 7.71 -4.91 -18.24
CA LEU A 14 7.97 -6.35 -18.34
C LEU A 14 8.87 -6.68 -19.56
N VAL A 15 9.02 -5.74 -20.48
CA VAL A 15 9.94 -5.81 -21.61
C VAL A 15 10.78 -4.54 -21.59
N ALA A 16 12.09 -4.69 -21.64
CA ALA A 16 13.06 -3.60 -21.50
C ALA A 16 12.83 -2.71 -20.27
N PRO A 17 12.85 -3.27 -19.06
CA PRO A 17 12.66 -2.50 -17.83
C PRO A 17 13.66 -1.35 -17.71
N GLN A 18 13.22 -0.23 -17.18
CA GLN A 18 14.03 0.99 -17.12
C GLN A 18 14.49 1.36 -15.70
N PHE A 19 13.97 0.68 -14.68
CA PHE A 19 14.21 0.99 -13.28
C PHE A 19 15.12 -0.03 -12.61
N ASP A 20 16.03 0.44 -11.77
CA ASP A 20 16.84 -0.37 -10.86
C ASP A 20 16.30 -0.30 -9.42
N ASP A 21 15.71 0.84 -9.04
CA ASP A 21 15.15 1.07 -7.73
C ASP A 21 13.63 0.74 -7.69
N PRO A 22 13.19 -0.12 -6.75
CA PRO A 22 11.79 -0.49 -6.61
C PRO A 22 10.86 0.68 -6.25
N ALA A 23 11.34 1.66 -5.47
CA ALA A 23 10.52 2.80 -5.06
C ALA A 23 10.28 3.74 -6.24
N GLU A 24 11.29 3.97 -7.09
CA GLU A 24 11.16 4.74 -8.32
C GLU A 24 10.20 4.07 -9.31
N LEU A 25 10.29 2.75 -9.46
CA LEU A 25 9.36 1.99 -10.28
C LEU A 25 7.92 2.14 -9.79
N ILE A 26 7.68 1.97 -8.49
CA ILE A 26 6.34 2.07 -7.90
C ILE A 26 5.81 3.50 -8.04
N ARG A 27 6.63 4.52 -7.82
CA ARG A 27 6.27 5.92 -8.05
C ARG A 27 5.85 6.15 -9.50
N TRP A 28 6.63 5.64 -10.44
CA TRP A 28 6.30 5.75 -11.86
C TRP A 28 4.99 5.05 -12.23
N MET A 29 4.71 3.87 -11.65
CA MET A 29 3.45 3.14 -11.83
C MET A 29 2.28 3.76 -11.07
N GLY A 30 2.55 4.64 -10.10
CA GLY A 30 1.59 5.17 -9.15
C GLY A 30 1.31 4.20 -8.00
N MET A 31 0.91 2.98 -8.29
CA MET A 31 0.69 1.92 -7.30
C MET A 31 0.75 0.53 -7.94
N VAL A 32 1.05 -0.47 -7.13
CA VAL A 32 1.01 -1.88 -7.53
C VAL A 32 0.12 -2.65 -6.57
N GLN A 33 -0.85 -3.41 -7.08
CA GLN A 33 -1.70 -4.24 -6.23
C GLN A 33 -0.85 -5.24 -5.43
N ALA A 34 -1.09 -5.32 -4.12
CA ALA A 34 -0.31 -6.10 -3.17
C ALA A 34 -1.18 -6.95 -2.24
N GLN A 35 -2.25 -7.54 -2.78
CA GLN A 35 -3.20 -8.34 -2.02
C GLN A 35 -2.53 -9.58 -1.44
N GLU A 36 -1.74 -10.28 -2.23
CA GLU A 36 -0.89 -11.35 -1.77
C GLU A 36 0.56 -10.81 -1.68
N TYR A 37 1.12 -10.80 -0.46
CA TYR A 37 2.37 -10.08 -0.17
C TYR A 37 3.58 -10.66 -0.90
N GLY A 38 3.71 -11.99 -0.93
CA GLY A 38 4.83 -12.67 -1.59
C GLY A 38 4.84 -12.42 -3.09
N SER A 39 3.71 -12.68 -3.76
CA SER A 39 3.55 -12.46 -5.20
C SER A 39 3.69 -10.99 -5.59
N ALA A 40 3.26 -10.07 -4.73
CA ALA A 40 3.39 -8.64 -4.99
C ALA A 40 4.85 -8.18 -5.01
N LYS A 41 5.70 -8.71 -4.13
CA LYS A 41 7.15 -8.45 -4.16
C LYS A 41 7.76 -8.91 -5.49
N TRP A 42 7.41 -10.10 -5.94
CA TRP A 42 7.85 -10.61 -7.24
C TRP A 42 7.26 -9.82 -8.41
N ALA A 43 6.03 -9.36 -8.31
CA ALA A 43 5.44 -8.51 -9.33
C ALA A 43 6.23 -7.21 -9.53
N VAL A 44 6.75 -6.61 -8.47
CA VAL A 44 7.67 -5.47 -8.54
C VAL A 44 9.03 -5.91 -9.07
N ALA A 45 9.62 -6.96 -8.49
CA ALA A 45 10.95 -7.43 -8.84
C ALA A 45 11.12 -7.75 -10.34
N LEU A 46 10.14 -8.40 -10.95
CA LEU A 46 10.15 -8.75 -12.38
C LEU A 46 10.12 -7.54 -13.33
N ARG A 47 9.87 -6.35 -12.81
CA ARG A 47 9.85 -5.09 -13.56
C ARG A 47 11.12 -4.26 -13.39
N LEU A 48 12.08 -4.76 -12.62
CA LEU A 48 13.41 -4.14 -12.48
C LEU A 48 14.36 -4.68 -13.55
N ARG A 49 15.36 -3.89 -13.92
CA ARG A 49 16.43 -4.32 -14.86
C ARG A 49 17.09 -5.62 -14.41
N THR A 50 17.33 -5.76 -13.11
CA THR A 50 17.82 -6.99 -12.50
C THR A 50 16.74 -7.54 -11.58
N PRO A 51 15.98 -8.57 -12.01
CA PRO A 51 14.89 -9.14 -11.23
C PRO A 51 15.41 -9.79 -9.94
N ALA A 52 15.07 -9.20 -8.79
CA ALA A 52 15.39 -9.74 -7.48
C ALA A 52 14.38 -9.26 -6.44
N ALA A 53 13.99 -10.11 -5.50
CA ALA A 53 13.07 -9.75 -4.41
C ALA A 53 13.76 -8.92 -3.31
N ALA A 54 15.06 -9.14 -3.09
CA ALA A 54 15.81 -8.49 -2.00
C ALA A 54 15.78 -6.96 -2.04
N PRO A 55 15.96 -6.25 -3.19
CA PRO A 55 15.82 -4.81 -3.22
C PRO A 55 14.41 -4.32 -2.86
N VAL A 56 13.36 -5.10 -3.19
CA VAL A 56 11.98 -4.75 -2.83
C VAL A 56 11.76 -4.90 -1.33
N GLU A 57 12.29 -5.96 -0.73
CA GLU A 57 12.25 -6.18 0.73
C GLU A 57 13.00 -5.08 1.49
N GLU A 58 14.14 -4.67 0.99
CA GLU A 58 14.92 -3.58 1.54
C GLU A 58 14.15 -2.25 1.49
N ALA A 59 13.58 -1.89 0.34
CA ALA A 59 12.79 -0.69 0.17
C ALA A 59 11.54 -0.67 1.09
N LEU A 60 10.93 -1.84 1.35
CA LEU A 60 9.84 -1.98 2.32
C LEU A 60 10.35 -1.81 3.76
N ARG A 61 11.49 -2.41 4.11
CA ARG A 61 12.10 -2.30 5.45
C ARG A 61 12.53 -0.87 5.76
N GLU A 62 13.06 -0.15 4.79
CA GLU A 62 13.45 1.26 4.90
C GLU A 62 12.27 2.23 4.87
N GLY A 63 11.07 1.75 4.59
CA GLY A 63 9.88 2.59 4.48
C GLY A 63 9.83 3.46 3.23
N ARG A 64 10.64 3.17 2.20
CA ARG A 64 10.57 3.83 0.88
C ARG A 64 9.36 3.37 0.07
N ILE A 65 8.93 2.14 0.32
CA ILE A 65 7.68 1.55 -0.17
C ILE A 65 6.81 1.21 1.02
N LEU A 66 5.53 1.55 0.94
CA LEU A 66 4.54 1.19 1.96
C LEU A 66 3.48 0.28 1.37
N ARG A 67 3.02 -0.68 2.20
CA ARG A 67 1.86 -1.53 1.86
C ARG A 67 0.66 -1.09 2.66
N MET A 68 -0.35 -0.58 1.99
CA MET A 68 -1.53 -0.05 2.67
C MET A 68 -2.79 -0.16 1.83
N HIS A 69 -3.95 0.05 2.46
CA HIS A 69 -5.22 0.18 1.76
C HIS A 69 -5.35 1.57 1.16
N ILE A 70 -5.53 1.62 -0.16
CA ILE A 70 -5.69 2.86 -0.90
C ILE A 70 -6.63 2.66 -2.09
N MET A 71 -7.28 3.72 -2.55
CA MET A 71 -8.21 3.79 -3.68
C MET A 71 -9.50 2.97 -3.48
N ARG A 72 -9.39 1.69 -3.34
CA ARG A 72 -10.40 0.74 -2.87
C ARG A 72 -9.84 0.06 -1.64
N PRO A 73 -10.64 -0.60 -0.79
CA PRO A 73 -10.12 -1.30 0.37
C PRO A 73 -9.38 -2.60 -0.03
N THR A 74 -8.38 -2.45 -0.88
CA THR A 74 -7.44 -3.50 -1.30
C THR A 74 -6.01 -3.05 -1.00
N TRP A 75 -5.13 -4.01 -0.73
CA TRP A 75 -3.73 -3.74 -0.44
C TRP A 75 -2.98 -3.31 -1.70
N HIS A 76 -2.19 -2.25 -1.58
CA HIS A 76 -1.29 -1.76 -2.63
C HIS A 76 0.09 -1.46 -2.06
N PHE A 77 1.13 -1.64 -2.87
CA PHE A 77 2.41 -0.98 -2.69
C PHE A 77 2.35 0.40 -3.30
N ILE A 78 2.82 1.40 -2.57
CA ILE A 78 2.94 2.80 -2.99
C ILE A 78 4.29 3.36 -2.55
N ALA A 79 4.80 4.36 -3.24
CA ALA A 79 5.96 5.10 -2.80
C ALA A 79 5.61 5.93 -1.55
N ALA A 80 6.50 5.99 -0.57
CA ALA A 80 6.24 6.67 0.71
C ALA A 80 5.89 8.15 0.53
N GLU A 81 6.52 8.82 -0.42
CA GLU A 81 6.26 10.23 -0.75
C GLU A 81 4.84 10.50 -1.28
N ASP A 82 4.20 9.49 -1.89
CA ASP A 82 2.88 9.60 -2.49
C ASP A 82 1.72 9.34 -1.51
N VAL A 83 2.01 8.83 -0.31
CA VAL A 83 1.01 8.42 0.69
C VAL A 83 -0.02 9.50 0.97
N ARG A 84 0.43 10.72 1.24
CA ARG A 84 -0.44 11.81 1.72
C ARG A 84 -1.48 12.22 0.67
N TRP A 85 -1.03 12.46 -0.56
CA TRP A 85 -1.96 12.89 -1.60
C TRP A 85 -2.88 11.75 -2.05
N MET A 86 -2.39 10.53 -2.10
CA MET A 86 -3.21 9.35 -2.43
C MET A 86 -4.27 9.06 -1.37
N LEU A 87 -3.92 9.17 -0.08
CA LEU A 87 -4.89 9.07 1.01
C LEU A 87 -5.95 10.16 0.90
N HIS A 88 -5.54 11.40 0.66
CA HIS A 88 -6.48 12.51 0.50
C HIS A 88 -7.45 12.26 -0.66
N LEU A 89 -6.93 11.84 -1.82
CA LEU A 89 -7.73 11.50 -3.00
C LEU A 89 -8.74 10.37 -2.72
N SER A 90 -8.33 9.37 -1.93
CA SER A 90 -9.13 8.16 -1.67
C SER A 90 -10.05 8.28 -0.45
N ALA A 91 -9.82 9.25 0.44
CA ALA A 91 -10.42 9.33 1.77
C ALA A 91 -11.94 9.19 1.75
N ARG A 92 -12.63 9.92 0.87
CA ARG A 92 -14.10 9.89 0.75
C ARG A 92 -14.60 8.48 0.43
N ARG A 93 -13.95 7.79 -0.50
CA ARG A 93 -14.33 6.45 -0.95
C ARG A 93 -14.05 5.39 0.11
N ILE A 94 -12.89 5.49 0.78
CA ILE A 94 -12.51 4.59 1.87
C ILE A 94 -13.47 4.73 3.04
N ARG A 95 -13.80 5.97 3.45
CA ARG A 95 -14.78 6.23 4.52
C ARG A 95 -16.15 5.65 4.20
N ALA A 96 -16.65 5.84 2.98
CA ALA A 96 -17.92 5.28 2.56
C ALA A 96 -17.94 3.75 2.59
N ALA A 97 -16.86 3.11 2.13
CA ALA A 97 -16.73 1.65 2.16
C ALA A 97 -16.67 1.12 3.60
N ASN A 98 -15.91 1.77 4.49
CA ASN A 98 -15.81 1.41 5.90
C ASN A 98 -17.16 1.59 6.62
N ALA A 99 -17.88 2.67 6.38
CA ALA A 99 -19.19 2.91 6.96
C ALA A 99 -20.21 1.84 6.53
N SER A 100 -20.19 1.47 5.25
CA SER A 100 -21.05 0.38 4.72
C SER A 100 -20.70 -0.96 5.37
N PHE A 101 -19.41 -1.27 5.51
CA PHE A 101 -18.95 -2.50 6.17
C PHE A 101 -19.34 -2.51 7.66
N ALA A 102 -19.14 -1.44 8.39
CA ALA A 102 -19.48 -1.31 9.79
C ALA A 102 -20.99 -1.52 10.01
N LYS A 103 -21.84 -0.88 9.19
CA LYS A 103 -23.28 -1.04 9.22
C LYS A 103 -23.70 -2.50 8.94
N GLY A 104 -23.10 -3.14 7.95
CA GLY A 104 -23.40 -4.55 7.59
C GLY A 104 -23.00 -5.56 8.66
N ASN A 105 -22.03 -5.23 9.53
CA ASN A 105 -21.56 -6.08 10.62
C ASN A 105 -22.07 -5.67 12.01
N GLY A 106 -23.03 -4.73 12.08
CA GLY A 106 -23.60 -4.28 13.35
C GLY A 106 -22.61 -3.49 14.24
N CYS A 107 -21.53 -2.98 13.66
CA CYS A 107 -20.56 -2.15 14.39
C CYS A 107 -21.09 -0.70 14.49
N GLY A 108 -21.55 -0.31 15.66
CA GLY A 108 -22.07 1.02 15.95
C GLY A 108 -20.99 2.04 16.33
N LEU A 109 -19.89 2.10 15.55
CA LEU A 109 -18.81 3.08 15.81
C LEU A 109 -19.24 4.48 15.41
N ASP A 110 -19.08 5.43 16.33
CA ASP A 110 -19.33 6.85 16.09
C ASP A 110 -18.03 7.65 15.82
N GLU A 111 -18.16 8.93 15.53
CA GLU A 111 -17.01 9.83 15.29
C GLU A 111 -16.10 9.94 16.53
N GLY A 112 -16.67 9.84 17.75
CA GLY A 112 -15.93 9.86 19.00
C GLY A 112 -15.04 8.62 19.15
N ASP A 113 -15.52 7.45 18.72
CA ASP A 113 -14.74 6.20 18.69
C ASP A 113 -13.53 6.34 17.78
N TYR A 114 -13.73 6.86 16.55
CA TYR A 114 -12.63 7.10 15.62
C TYR A 114 -11.59 8.07 16.17
N LEU A 115 -12.01 9.14 16.84
CA LEU A 115 -11.10 10.11 17.44
C LEU A 115 -10.31 9.49 18.62
N ARG A 116 -10.96 8.68 19.47
CA ARG A 116 -10.28 7.96 20.55
C ARG A 116 -9.24 6.98 20.03
N CYS A 117 -9.61 6.18 19.03
CA CYS A 117 -8.70 5.25 18.39
C CYS A 117 -7.51 5.97 17.73
N SER A 118 -7.75 7.09 17.03
CA SER A 118 -6.68 7.85 16.39
C SER A 118 -5.67 8.37 17.41
N ARG A 119 -6.14 8.99 18.52
CA ARG A 119 -5.26 9.48 19.60
C ARG A 119 -4.47 8.36 20.26
N LEU A 120 -5.10 7.19 20.46
CA LEU A 120 -4.41 6.02 21.00
C LEU A 120 -3.31 5.56 20.04
N LEU A 121 -3.63 5.39 18.75
CA LEU A 121 -2.66 4.98 17.72
C LEU A 121 -1.49 5.96 17.62
N GLU A 122 -1.75 7.27 17.61
CA GLU A 122 -0.71 8.29 17.61
C GLU A 122 0.23 8.15 18.82
N ARG A 123 -0.32 7.87 20.01
CA ARG A 123 0.46 7.68 21.23
C ARG A 123 1.31 6.42 21.19
N ILE A 124 0.73 5.25 20.85
CA ILE A 124 1.41 3.96 20.92
C ILE A 124 2.38 3.72 19.76
N LEU A 125 2.14 4.35 18.61
CA LEU A 125 3.02 4.28 17.44
C LEU A 125 4.01 5.46 17.38
N GLY A 126 3.90 6.41 18.29
CA GLY A 126 4.83 7.54 18.39
C GLY A 126 6.25 7.08 18.68
N GLY A 127 7.25 7.91 18.29
CA GLY A 127 8.66 7.61 18.55
C GLY A 127 9.26 6.48 17.69
N GLY A 128 8.59 6.09 16.59
CA GLY A 128 9.07 5.01 15.71
C GLY A 128 8.72 3.60 16.20
N ASN A 129 7.77 3.44 17.09
CA ASN A 129 7.30 2.15 17.58
C ASN A 129 6.62 1.35 16.46
N HIS A 130 6.84 0.04 16.49
CA HIS A 130 6.23 -0.92 15.55
C HIS A 130 5.41 -1.93 16.34
N LEU A 131 4.11 -1.99 16.06
CA LEU A 131 3.19 -2.89 16.74
C LEU A 131 2.43 -3.76 15.72
N THR A 132 2.25 -5.02 16.08
CA THR A 132 1.36 -5.92 15.33
C THR A 132 -0.10 -5.55 15.61
N ARG A 133 -1.01 -6.01 14.73
CA ARG A 133 -2.45 -5.84 14.92
C ARG A 133 -2.94 -6.39 16.28
N GLN A 134 -2.38 -7.51 16.75
CA GLN A 134 -2.74 -8.10 18.03
C GLN A 134 -2.29 -7.23 19.21
N GLN A 135 -1.10 -6.66 19.15
CA GLN A 135 -0.62 -5.72 20.15
C GLN A 135 -1.48 -4.46 20.21
N ILE A 136 -1.82 -3.89 19.05
CA ILE A 136 -2.73 -2.72 18.97
C ILE A 136 -4.10 -3.07 19.57
N ALA A 137 -4.65 -4.25 19.26
CA ALA A 137 -5.94 -4.68 19.80
C ALA A 137 -5.93 -4.89 21.32
N GLY A 138 -4.77 -5.18 21.91
CA GLY A 138 -4.61 -5.28 23.37
C GLY A 138 -4.55 -3.94 24.09
N GLU A 139 -4.36 -2.84 23.35
CA GLU A 139 -4.31 -1.46 23.88
C GLU A 139 -5.67 -0.73 23.72
N LEU A 140 -6.61 -1.30 22.96
CA LEU A 140 -7.96 -0.79 22.71
C LEU A 140 -8.95 -1.28 23.75
#